data_25d3a81a9c29118df996d1566f1c3b7b
#
_entry.id   25d3a81a9c29118df996d1566f1c3b7b
#
_cell.length_a   1.000
_cell.length_b   1.000
_cell.length_c   1.000
_cell.angle_alpha   90.00
_cell.angle_beta   90.00
_cell.angle_gamma   90.00
#
_symmetry.space_group_name_H-M   'P 1'
#
loop_
_entity.id
_entity.type
_entity.pdbx_description
1 polymer ?
#
loop_
_entity_poly.entity_id
_entity_poly.type
_entity_poly.pdbx_seq_one_letter_code
_entity_poly.pdbx_strand_id
1 'polypeptide(L)'
;IGSQIRWSIAGSDISLMGAYLYENQLHYSAPISGVGNAESEANDYLLLGASANRAIGKLLLNLDIAYSHDVLADVLEQSELGLAPQVITLAMNKLGATAGLEYAINNDENIMLGVSAETFLNSKDSLNSGQTLIGDSSNGNALLRYSNSMRNGDALLAVTLQSALDAASLLASVSLNYILTDQLAVMSQIIATRADPDSALAVLDEDLRMGMTLTWSF
;
A
#
# COMPACT_ATOMS: atom_id res chain seq x y z
N ILE A 1 2.09 16.31 -14.27
CA ILE A 1 2.78 17.58 -13.90
C ILE A 1 2.53 17.81 -12.43
N GLY A 2 3.56 18.16 -11.66
CA GLY A 2 3.41 18.40 -10.22
C GLY A 2 4.45 19.37 -9.68
N SER A 3 4.20 19.88 -8.47
CA SER A 3 5.11 20.72 -7.71
C SER A 3 5.09 20.34 -6.24
N GLN A 4 6.21 20.58 -5.56
CA GLN A 4 6.39 20.34 -4.14
C GLN A 4 7.11 21.54 -3.52
N ILE A 5 6.68 21.92 -2.34
CA ILE A 5 7.35 22.88 -1.49
C ILE A 5 7.75 22.18 -0.20
N ARG A 6 8.99 22.38 0.24
CA ARG A 6 9.53 21.77 1.47
C ARG A 6 10.10 22.83 2.39
N TRP A 7 9.88 22.67 3.68
CA TRP A 7 10.42 23.51 4.74
C TRP A 7 11.07 22.64 5.82
N SER A 8 12.16 23.11 6.38
CA SER A 8 12.79 22.53 7.57
C SER A 8 12.67 23.54 8.71
N ILE A 9 11.93 23.20 9.74
CA ILE A 9 11.65 24.08 10.90
C ILE A 9 11.88 23.30 12.19
N ALA A 10 12.79 23.78 13.03
CA ALA A 10 13.02 23.25 14.39
C ALA A 10 13.21 21.72 14.45
N GLY A 11 13.95 21.14 13.51
CA GLY A 11 14.23 19.70 13.43
C GLY A 11 13.07 18.87 12.87
N SER A 12 12.08 19.52 12.28
CA SER A 12 11.02 18.88 11.49
C SER A 12 11.15 19.28 10.04
N ASP A 13 10.93 18.33 9.13
CA ASP A 13 10.77 18.60 7.71
C ASP A 13 9.28 18.47 7.37
N ILE A 14 8.75 19.48 6.72
CA ILE A 14 7.36 19.53 6.29
C ILE A 14 7.33 19.72 4.79
N SER A 15 6.49 19.01 4.07
CA SER A 15 6.28 19.26 2.65
C SER A 15 4.80 19.28 2.29
N LEU A 16 4.49 20.10 1.29
CA LEU A 16 3.20 20.12 0.60
C LEU A 16 3.44 19.83 -0.86
N MET A 17 2.59 19.01 -1.46
CA MET A 17 2.68 18.68 -2.89
C MET A 17 1.32 18.76 -3.54
N GLY A 18 1.34 19.11 -4.82
CA GLY A 18 0.18 19.02 -5.72
C GLY A 18 0.65 18.49 -7.05
N ALA A 19 -0.07 17.53 -7.60
CA ALA A 19 0.26 16.92 -8.88
C ALA A 19 -1.01 16.55 -9.64
N TYR A 20 -0.98 16.77 -10.96
CA TYR A 20 -1.96 16.23 -11.89
C TYR A 20 -1.35 14.99 -12.52
N LEU A 21 -1.93 13.85 -12.26
CA LEU A 21 -1.38 12.53 -12.56
C LEU A 21 -2.36 11.77 -13.45
N TYR A 22 -1.82 10.83 -14.20
CA TYR A 22 -2.57 9.86 -14.96
C TYR A 22 -2.59 8.53 -14.21
N GLU A 23 -3.74 7.89 -14.10
CA GLU A 23 -3.84 6.57 -13.49
C GLU A 23 -3.05 5.56 -14.31
N ASN A 24 -2.20 4.79 -13.63
CA ASN A 24 -1.41 3.71 -14.25
C ASN A 24 -2.09 2.34 -14.16
N GLN A 25 -3.29 2.30 -13.58
CA GLN A 25 -4.16 1.13 -13.53
C GLN A 25 -5.28 1.31 -14.55
N LEU A 26 -5.55 0.28 -15.35
CA LEU A 26 -6.69 0.24 -16.24
C LEU A 26 -7.89 -0.33 -15.49
N HIS A 27 -8.99 0.38 -15.56
CA HIS A 27 -10.30 -0.07 -15.12
C HIS A 27 -11.08 -0.64 -16.30
N TYR A 28 -11.98 -1.57 -16.05
CA TYR A 28 -12.73 -2.23 -17.13
C TYR A 28 -14.22 -2.16 -16.83
N SER A 29 -14.97 -1.58 -17.76
CA SER A 29 -16.42 -1.66 -17.79
C SER A 29 -16.85 -2.84 -18.65
N ALA A 30 -17.62 -3.78 -18.09
CA ALA A 30 -18.06 -4.96 -18.79
C ALA A 30 -19.36 -5.54 -18.18
N PRO A 31 -20.25 -6.13 -19.01
CA PRO A 31 -21.37 -6.91 -18.50
C PRO A 31 -20.87 -8.24 -17.90
N ILE A 32 -21.34 -8.59 -16.72
CA ILE A 32 -20.93 -9.84 -16.02
C ILE A 32 -21.42 -11.09 -16.77
N SER A 33 -22.46 -10.97 -17.58
CA SER A 33 -22.96 -12.07 -18.42
C SER A 33 -21.98 -12.61 -19.45
N GLY A 34 -20.84 -11.93 -19.65
CA GLY A 34 -19.85 -12.29 -20.67
C GLY A 34 -20.28 -12.04 -22.11
N VAL A 35 -21.48 -11.47 -22.31
CA VAL A 35 -22.01 -11.08 -23.63
C VAL A 35 -21.88 -9.57 -23.76
N GLY A 36 -20.91 -9.12 -24.52
CA GLY A 36 -20.59 -7.69 -24.74
C GLY A 36 -19.09 -7.45 -24.81
N ASN A 37 -18.73 -6.23 -25.12
CA ASN A 37 -17.34 -5.80 -25.15
C ASN A 37 -16.92 -5.26 -23.78
N ALA A 38 -15.73 -5.61 -23.30
CA ALA A 38 -15.10 -4.92 -22.20
C ALA A 38 -14.44 -3.64 -22.75
N GLU A 39 -14.72 -2.51 -22.12
CA GLU A 39 -14.07 -1.23 -22.42
C GLU A 39 -13.07 -0.92 -21.31
N SER A 40 -11.87 -0.52 -21.68
CA SER A 40 -10.86 -0.09 -20.70
C SER A 40 -10.94 1.43 -20.55
N GLU A 41 -10.86 1.87 -19.30
CA GLU A 41 -10.88 3.28 -18.93
C GLU A 41 -9.69 3.60 -18.05
N ALA A 42 -9.13 4.79 -18.21
CA ALA A 42 -8.12 5.36 -17.36
C ALA A 42 -8.38 6.87 -17.28
N ASN A 43 -8.10 7.48 -16.16
CA ASN A 43 -8.44 8.86 -15.88
C ASN A 43 -7.23 9.66 -15.42
N ASP A 44 -7.31 10.96 -15.58
CA ASP A 44 -6.42 11.91 -14.93
C ASP A 44 -7.02 12.32 -13.58
N TYR A 45 -6.20 12.43 -12.56
CA TYR A 45 -6.65 12.84 -11.24
C TYR A 45 -5.72 13.88 -10.61
N LEU A 46 -6.29 14.70 -9.73
CA LEU A 46 -5.54 15.67 -8.93
C LEU A 46 -5.13 15.01 -7.60
N LEU A 47 -3.83 15.02 -7.30
CA LEU A 47 -3.27 14.61 -6.02
C LEU A 47 -2.81 15.84 -5.23
N LEU A 48 -3.31 15.98 -4.00
CA LEU A 48 -2.82 16.93 -3.01
C LEU A 48 -2.26 16.16 -1.83
N GLY A 49 -1.05 16.47 -1.41
CA GLY A 49 -0.39 15.77 -0.32
C GLY A 49 0.31 16.71 0.65
N ALA A 50 0.37 16.26 1.89
CA ALA A 50 1.18 16.87 2.95
C ALA A 50 1.97 15.78 3.66
N SER A 51 3.24 16.05 3.96
CA SER A 51 4.07 15.17 4.78
C SER A 51 4.81 15.95 5.85
N ALA A 52 5.03 15.30 6.98
CA ALA A 52 5.85 15.82 8.06
C ALA A 52 6.71 14.70 8.63
N ASN A 53 7.98 14.99 8.88
CA ASN A 53 8.83 14.11 9.67
C ASN A 53 9.59 14.88 10.74
N ARG A 54 9.90 14.19 11.84
CA ARG A 54 10.63 14.77 12.95
C ARG A 54 11.49 13.73 13.65
N ALA A 55 12.78 14.06 13.81
CA ALA A 55 13.70 13.29 14.63
C ALA A 55 13.72 13.85 16.07
N ILE A 56 13.55 12.98 17.06
CA ILE A 56 13.60 13.28 18.50
C ILE A 56 14.52 12.27 19.16
N GLY A 57 15.80 12.63 19.30
CA GLY A 57 16.81 11.69 19.78
C GLY A 57 16.96 10.48 18.86
N LYS A 58 16.63 9.29 19.37
CA LYS A 58 16.66 8.02 18.62
C LYS A 58 15.33 7.69 17.90
N LEU A 59 14.34 8.56 17.99
CA LEU A 59 13.02 8.37 17.45
C LEU A 59 12.84 9.21 16.20
N LEU A 60 12.33 8.62 15.11
CA LEU A 60 11.89 9.31 13.91
C LEU A 60 10.37 9.10 13.76
N LEU A 61 9.66 10.20 13.67
CA LEU A 61 8.20 10.24 13.43
C LEU A 61 7.97 10.68 12.00
N ASN A 62 7.07 9.99 11.29
CA ASN A 62 6.63 10.31 9.94
C ASN A 62 5.10 10.37 9.90
N LEU A 63 4.57 11.34 9.20
CA LEU A 63 3.14 11.49 8.94
C LEU A 63 2.95 11.96 7.50
N ASP A 64 2.10 11.25 6.76
CA ASP A 64 1.73 11.60 5.39
C ASP A 64 0.20 11.59 5.26
N ILE A 65 -0.34 12.55 4.54
CA ILE A 65 -1.75 12.63 4.18
C ILE A 65 -1.83 12.95 2.70
N ALA A 66 -2.69 12.25 1.99
CA ALA A 66 -2.92 12.44 0.56
C ALA A 66 -4.42 12.48 0.26
N TYR A 67 -4.84 13.46 -0.50
CA TYR A 67 -6.17 13.58 -1.07
C TYR A 67 -6.08 13.46 -2.57
N SER A 68 -6.85 12.54 -3.15
CA SER A 68 -6.95 12.34 -4.59
C SER A 68 -8.38 12.66 -5.04
N HIS A 69 -8.50 13.51 -6.05
CA HIS A 69 -9.76 13.95 -6.64
C HIS A 69 -9.93 13.30 -8.00
N ASP A 70 -11.10 12.70 -8.24
CA ASP A 70 -11.47 12.02 -9.49
C ASP A 70 -10.65 10.73 -9.77
N VAL A 71 -10.36 9.93 -8.75
CA VAL A 71 -9.79 8.58 -8.92
C VAL A 71 -10.91 7.62 -9.33
N LEU A 72 -10.66 6.76 -10.32
CA LEU A 72 -11.63 5.76 -10.75
C LEU A 72 -11.81 4.67 -9.67
N ALA A 73 -13.06 4.28 -9.46
CA ALA A 73 -13.47 3.17 -8.62
C ALA A 73 -14.37 2.22 -9.41
N ASP A 74 -14.14 0.92 -9.27
CA ASP A 74 -14.97 -0.10 -9.90
C ASP A 74 -16.26 -0.29 -9.10
N VAL A 75 -17.38 -0.28 -9.77
CA VAL A 75 -18.72 -0.36 -9.19
C VAL A 75 -19.54 -1.43 -9.90
N LEU A 76 -20.19 -2.26 -9.12
CA LEU A 76 -21.21 -3.20 -9.61
C LEU A 76 -22.53 -2.45 -9.71
N GLU A 77 -23.09 -2.36 -10.91
CA GLU A 77 -24.42 -1.82 -11.16
C GLU A 77 -25.42 -2.94 -11.44
N GLN A 78 -26.47 -2.98 -10.63
CA GLN A 78 -27.60 -3.88 -10.82
C GLN A 78 -28.71 -3.15 -11.59
N SER A 79 -29.07 -3.67 -12.74
CA SER A 79 -30.16 -3.09 -13.54
C SER A 79 -31.52 -3.33 -12.88
N GLU A 80 -32.30 -2.26 -12.68
CA GLU A 80 -33.69 -2.34 -12.19
C GLU A 80 -34.61 -3.11 -13.15
N LEU A 81 -34.23 -3.24 -14.42
CA LEU A 81 -35.02 -3.91 -15.46
C LEU A 81 -34.73 -5.42 -15.59
N GLY A 82 -33.99 -6.03 -14.64
CA GLY A 82 -33.63 -7.45 -14.69
C GLY A 82 -32.62 -7.82 -15.77
N LEU A 83 -31.89 -6.83 -16.32
CA LEU A 83 -30.73 -7.07 -17.17
C LEU A 83 -29.58 -7.60 -16.32
N ALA A 84 -28.62 -8.26 -16.96
CA ALA A 84 -27.43 -8.75 -16.27
C ALA A 84 -26.68 -7.60 -15.58
N PRO A 85 -26.15 -7.81 -14.35
CA PRO A 85 -25.35 -6.82 -13.69
C PRO A 85 -24.08 -6.51 -14.52
N GLN A 86 -23.61 -5.29 -14.42
CA GLN A 86 -22.42 -4.83 -15.12
C GLN A 86 -21.42 -4.17 -14.17
N VAL A 87 -20.16 -4.26 -14.51
CA VAL A 87 -19.11 -3.47 -13.87
C VAL A 87 -18.99 -2.15 -14.62
N ILE A 88 -19.04 -1.05 -13.90
CA ILE A 88 -18.84 0.31 -14.40
C ILE A 88 -17.75 0.99 -13.58
N THR A 89 -17.21 2.08 -14.07
CA THR A 89 -16.26 2.92 -13.35
C THR A 89 -16.90 4.24 -12.95
N LEU A 90 -16.61 4.71 -11.74
CA LEU A 90 -17.05 6.03 -11.27
C LEU A 90 -15.86 6.81 -10.71
N ALA A 91 -15.78 8.09 -11.07
CA ALA A 91 -14.80 9.00 -10.49
C ALA A 91 -15.21 9.33 -9.02
N MET A 92 -14.31 9.07 -8.08
CA MET A 92 -14.51 9.29 -6.65
C MET A 92 -13.34 10.02 -6.02
N ASN A 93 -13.58 10.63 -4.88
CA ASN A 93 -12.51 11.23 -4.08
C ASN A 93 -11.95 10.21 -3.09
N LYS A 94 -10.64 10.19 -2.91
CA LYS A 94 -9.95 9.28 -2.00
C LYS A 94 -9.08 10.04 -1.02
N LEU A 95 -9.13 9.66 0.23
CA LEU A 95 -8.25 10.17 1.29
C LEU A 95 -7.38 9.03 1.80
N GLY A 96 -6.07 9.25 1.83
CA GLY A 96 -5.09 8.35 2.41
C GLY A 96 -4.31 9.04 3.53
N ALA A 97 -3.94 8.28 4.55
CA ALA A 97 -3.06 8.73 5.62
C ALA A 97 -2.10 7.61 6.02
N THR A 98 -0.85 7.97 6.31
CA THR A 98 0.17 7.06 6.82
C THR A 98 0.86 7.70 8.02
N ALA A 99 1.05 6.94 9.08
CA ALA A 99 1.87 7.32 10.22
C ALA A 99 2.93 6.26 10.48
N GLY A 100 4.17 6.70 10.72
CA GLY A 100 5.31 5.84 10.98
C GLY A 100 6.09 6.32 12.20
N LEU A 101 6.63 5.36 12.93
CA LEU A 101 7.50 5.57 14.07
C LEU A 101 8.69 4.61 13.93
N GLU A 102 9.88 5.17 13.85
CA GLU A 102 11.11 4.40 13.82
C GLU A 102 11.94 4.71 15.07
N TYR A 103 12.44 3.68 15.73
CA TYR A 103 13.30 3.79 16.90
C TYR A 103 14.64 3.10 16.65
N ALA A 104 15.71 3.88 16.64
CA ALA A 104 17.08 3.37 16.57
C ALA A 104 17.51 2.83 17.95
N ILE A 105 17.55 1.52 18.12
CA ILE A 105 18.06 0.86 19.34
C ILE A 105 19.55 1.22 19.49
N ASN A 106 20.29 1.02 18.42
CA ASN A 106 21.69 1.42 18.25
C ASN A 106 21.96 1.76 16.77
N ASN A 107 23.23 1.86 16.35
CA ASN A 107 23.60 2.22 14.98
C ASN A 107 23.24 1.14 13.95
N ASP A 108 23.11 -0.10 14.40
CA ASP A 108 22.94 -1.28 13.55
C ASP A 108 21.51 -1.87 13.64
N GLU A 109 20.74 -1.45 14.65
CA GLU A 109 19.44 -2.02 14.96
C GLU A 109 18.35 -0.96 15.01
N ASN A 110 17.23 -1.22 14.34
CA ASN A 110 16.05 -0.39 14.45
C ASN A 110 14.75 -1.21 14.51
N ILE A 111 13.73 -0.60 15.08
CA ILE A 111 12.34 -1.06 15.04
C ILE A 111 11.52 0.03 14.37
N MET A 112 10.67 -0.36 13.46
CA MET A 112 9.72 0.52 12.77
C MET A 112 8.30 0.00 12.98
N LEU A 113 7.41 0.90 13.37
CA LEU A 113 5.97 0.70 13.38
C LEU A 113 5.36 1.65 12.36
N GLY A 114 4.51 1.13 11.47
CA GLY A 114 3.78 1.91 10.48
C GLY A 114 2.30 1.54 10.50
N VAL A 115 1.46 2.52 10.26
CA VAL A 115 0.04 2.32 10.00
C VAL A 115 -0.35 3.17 8.81
N SER A 116 -1.18 2.61 7.92
CA SER A 116 -1.75 3.33 6.79
C SER A 116 -3.24 3.02 6.70
N ALA A 117 -3.99 4.00 6.28
CA ALA A 117 -5.41 3.83 5.98
C ALA A 117 -5.77 4.68 4.77
N GLU A 118 -6.69 4.18 3.95
CA GLU A 118 -7.26 4.93 2.86
C GLU A 118 -8.76 4.67 2.78
N THR A 119 -9.50 5.66 2.29
CA THR A 119 -10.95 5.57 2.16
C THR A 119 -11.44 6.39 0.98
N PHE A 120 -12.45 5.88 0.27
CA PHE A 120 -13.23 6.67 -0.67
C PHE A 120 -14.20 7.57 0.11
N LEU A 121 -14.11 8.87 -0.17
CA LEU A 121 -14.98 9.86 0.45
C LEU A 121 -16.34 9.87 -0.23
N ASN A 122 -17.41 9.99 0.58
CA ASN A 122 -18.78 10.08 0.09
C ASN A 122 -19.22 8.89 -0.79
N SER A 123 -18.62 7.71 -0.63
CA SER A 123 -18.95 6.54 -1.44
C SER A 123 -20.45 6.20 -1.41
N LYS A 124 -21.12 6.40 -0.27
CA LYS A 124 -22.57 6.17 -0.13
C LYS A 124 -23.45 7.20 -0.87
N ASP A 125 -22.99 8.45 -0.93
CA ASP A 125 -23.70 9.55 -1.59
C ASP A 125 -23.43 9.59 -3.10
N SER A 126 -22.29 9.05 -3.52
CA SER A 126 -21.88 8.98 -4.94
C SER A 126 -22.49 7.79 -5.67
N LEU A 127 -22.95 6.78 -4.94
CA LEU A 127 -23.57 5.58 -5.51
C LEU A 127 -25.10 5.76 -5.62
N ASN A 128 -25.64 5.47 -6.78
CA ASN A 128 -27.08 5.43 -7.00
C ASN A 128 -27.71 4.14 -6.42
N SER A 129 -29.05 4.11 -6.35
CA SER A 129 -29.79 2.88 -6.02
C SER A 129 -29.40 1.74 -6.97
N GLY A 130 -29.00 0.61 -6.43
CA GLY A 130 -28.54 -0.56 -7.22
C GLY A 130 -27.05 -0.56 -7.58
N GLN A 131 -26.29 0.45 -7.17
CA GLN A 131 -24.84 0.48 -7.34
C GLN A 131 -24.12 0.07 -6.05
N THR A 132 -23.07 -0.75 -6.17
CA THR A 132 -22.26 -1.20 -5.05
C THR A 132 -20.78 -1.13 -5.43
N LEU A 133 -19.94 -0.54 -4.58
CA LEU A 133 -18.50 -0.49 -4.79
C LEU A 133 -17.93 -1.92 -4.83
N ILE A 134 -17.08 -2.20 -5.80
CA ILE A 134 -16.33 -3.46 -5.85
C ILE A 134 -15.08 -3.30 -4.97
N GLY A 135 -14.99 -4.13 -3.94
CA GLY A 135 -13.97 -4.02 -2.91
C GLY A 135 -14.39 -3.12 -1.73
N ASP A 136 -13.46 -2.86 -0.86
CA ASP A 136 -13.72 -2.10 0.37
C ASP A 136 -13.71 -0.59 0.11
N SER A 137 -14.68 0.11 0.69
CA SER A 137 -14.71 1.58 0.66
C SER A 137 -13.59 2.21 1.47
N SER A 138 -13.02 1.45 2.41
CA SER A 138 -11.87 1.84 3.20
C SER A 138 -11.01 0.61 3.48
N ASN A 139 -9.70 0.79 3.47
CA ASN A 139 -8.75 -0.24 3.88
C ASN A 139 -7.70 0.36 4.80
N GLY A 140 -7.10 -0.48 5.61
CA GLY A 140 -6.05 -0.10 6.52
C GLY A 140 -5.01 -1.21 6.69
N ASN A 141 -3.76 -0.82 6.91
CA ASN A 141 -2.67 -1.75 7.14
C ASN A 141 -1.82 -1.29 8.33
N ALA A 142 -1.32 -2.26 9.08
CA ALA A 142 -0.31 -2.05 10.10
C ALA A 142 0.95 -2.86 9.75
N LEU A 143 2.11 -2.27 10.01
CA LEU A 143 3.42 -2.85 9.77
C LEU A 143 4.27 -2.74 11.02
N LEU A 144 4.89 -3.85 11.44
CA LEU A 144 5.97 -3.86 12.41
C LEU A 144 7.20 -4.49 11.74
N ARG A 145 8.32 -3.77 11.77
CA ARG A 145 9.58 -4.25 11.22
C ARG A 145 10.71 -4.07 12.22
N TYR A 146 11.47 -5.13 12.42
CA TYR A 146 12.78 -5.10 13.07
C TYR A 146 13.85 -5.31 12.00
N SER A 147 14.93 -4.55 12.06
CA SER A 147 16.11 -4.78 11.22
C SER A 147 17.40 -4.68 12.04
N ASN A 148 18.36 -5.51 11.66
CA ASN A 148 19.67 -5.57 12.27
C ASN A 148 20.74 -5.74 11.19
N SER A 149 21.67 -4.78 11.15
CA SER A 149 22.85 -4.79 10.29
C SER A 149 24.02 -5.37 11.09
N MET A 150 24.56 -6.48 10.65
CA MET A 150 25.63 -7.22 11.31
C MET A 150 26.90 -7.20 10.45
N ARG A 151 28.06 -7.47 11.05
CA ARG A 151 29.34 -7.58 10.35
C ARG A 151 29.70 -6.34 9.52
N ASN A 152 29.54 -5.15 10.11
CA ASN A 152 29.80 -3.86 9.44
C ASN A 152 28.95 -3.63 8.17
N GLY A 153 27.77 -4.22 8.11
CA GLY A 153 26.84 -4.08 6.96
C GLY A 153 26.84 -5.27 6.00
N ASP A 154 27.74 -6.25 6.16
CA ASP A 154 27.77 -7.42 5.26
C ASP A 154 26.55 -8.35 5.43
N ALA A 155 25.88 -8.30 6.58
CA ALA A 155 24.68 -9.08 6.82
C ALA A 155 23.53 -8.20 7.33
N LEU A 156 22.38 -8.26 6.67
CA LEU A 156 21.15 -7.56 7.05
C LEU A 156 20.06 -8.57 7.33
N LEU A 157 19.64 -8.65 8.58
CA LEU A 157 18.45 -9.40 9.00
C LEU A 157 17.27 -8.43 9.07
N ALA A 158 16.13 -8.82 8.49
CA ALA A 158 14.88 -8.11 8.68
C ALA A 158 13.76 -9.09 9.03
N VAL A 159 12.95 -8.72 10.02
CA VAL A 159 11.71 -9.41 10.40
C VAL A 159 10.58 -8.42 10.22
N THR A 160 9.57 -8.81 9.46
CA THR A 160 8.42 -7.95 9.15
C THR A 160 7.14 -8.68 9.47
N LEU A 161 6.23 -7.99 10.16
CA LEU A 161 4.85 -8.40 10.38
C LEU A 161 3.97 -7.33 9.75
N GLN A 162 3.05 -7.74 8.89
CA GLN A 162 2.08 -6.86 8.26
C GLN A 162 0.68 -7.44 8.44
N SER A 163 -0.26 -6.61 8.81
CA SER A 163 -1.67 -6.99 9.00
C SER A 163 -2.57 -6.00 8.29
N ALA A 164 -3.57 -6.50 7.58
CA ALA A 164 -4.71 -5.68 7.19
C ALA A 164 -5.59 -5.45 8.43
N LEU A 165 -6.14 -4.23 8.56
CA LEU A 165 -6.95 -3.84 9.73
C LEU A 165 -8.45 -4.11 9.52
N ASP A 166 -8.88 -4.21 8.29
CA ASP A 166 -10.26 -4.42 7.82
C ASP A 166 -10.61 -5.89 7.64
N ALA A 167 -9.63 -6.72 7.28
CA ALA A 167 -9.77 -8.16 7.17
C ALA A 167 -8.66 -8.82 7.98
N ALA A 168 -9.00 -9.77 8.86
CA ALA A 168 -8.02 -10.42 9.74
C ALA A 168 -6.98 -11.23 8.93
N SER A 169 -6.02 -10.52 8.35
CA SER A 169 -4.92 -11.12 7.61
C SER A 169 -3.58 -10.72 8.21
N LEU A 170 -2.66 -11.66 8.27
CA LEU A 170 -1.31 -11.47 8.79
C LEU A 170 -0.31 -12.06 7.79
N LEU A 171 0.67 -11.25 7.40
CA LEU A 171 1.84 -11.69 6.67
C LEU A 171 3.07 -11.49 7.55
N ALA A 172 3.78 -12.57 7.82
CA ALA A 172 5.05 -12.55 8.53
C ALA A 172 6.18 -12.89 7.56
N SER A 173 7.26 -12.15 7.59
CA SER A 173 8.45 -12.47 6.80
C SER A 173 9.73 -12.31 7.60
N VAL A 174 10.69 -13.19 7.30
CA VAL A 174 12.06 -13.09 7.79
C VAL A 174 12.97 -13.13 6.58
N SER A 175 13.83 -12.15 6.43
CA SER A 175 14.82 -12.10 5.36
C SER A 175 16.22 -11.88 5.92
N LEU A 176 17.19 -12.56 5.32
CA LEU A 176 18.60 -12.37 5.56
C LEU A 176 19.29 -12.10 4.23
N ASN A 177 19.87 -10.93 4.10
CA ASN A 177 20.78 -10.60 3.00
C ASN A 177 22.22 -10.68 3.51
N TYR A 178 23.06 -11.45 2.85
CA TYR A 178 24.45 -11.67 3.24
C TYR A 178 25.39 -11.46 2.06
N ILE A 179 26.31 -10.51 2.22
CA ILE A 179 27.38 -10.23 1.25
C ILE A 179 28.53 -11.19 1.56
N LEU A 180 28.76 -12.15 0.67
CA LEU A 180 29.84 -13.14 0.81
C LEU A 180 31.16 -12.58 0.32
N THR A 181 31.13 -11.81 -0.76
CA THR A 181 32.29 -11.07 -1.33
C THR A 181 31.76 -9.81 -1.99
N ASP A 182 32.64 -8.91 -2.43
CA ASP A 182 32.25 -7.68 -3.17
C ASP A 182 31.42 -7.96 -4.43
N GLN A 183 31.46 -9.19 -4.93
CA GLN A 183 30.76 -9.60 -6.14
C GLN A 183 29.61 -10.57 -5.89
N LEU A 184 29.51 -11.17 -4.71
CA LEU A 184 28.59 -12.26 -4.43
C LEU A 184 27.75 -11.97 -3.19
N ALA A 185 26.46 -11.94 -3.34
CA ALA A 185 25.50 -11.81 -2.24
C ALA A 185 24.44 -12.93 -2.29
N VAL A 186 23.99 -13.36 -1.12
CA VAL A 186 22.92 -14.33 -0.93
C VAL A 186 21.78 -13.66 -0.16
N MET A 187 20.58 -13.73 -0.69
CA MET A 187 19.36 -13.35 0.01
C MET A 187 18.54 -14.61 0.29
N SER A 188 18.17 -14.82 1.53
CA SER A 188 17.24 -15.88 1.94
C SER A 188 15.99 -15.24 2.54
N GLN A 189 14.81 -15.77 2.23
CA GLN A 189 13.55 -15.25 2.73
C GLN A 189 12.60 -16.38 3.07
N ILE A 190 11.87 -16.20 4.17
CA ILE A 190 10.75 -17.05 4.59
C ILE A 190 9.56 -16.12 4.72
N ILE A 191 8.42 -16.51 4.15
CA ILE A 191 7.16 -15.78 4.23
C ILE A 191 6.09 -16.75 4.71
N ALA A 192 5.33 -16.36 5.72
CA ALA A 192 4.16 -17.07 6.21
C ALA A 192 2.94 -16.14 6.13
N THR A 193 1.84 -16.67 5.65
CA THR A 193 0.58 -15.93 5.50
C THR A 193 -0.53 -16.63 6.26
N ARG A 194 -1.35 -15.85 6.95
CA ARG A 194 -2.62 -16.28 7.52
C ARG A 194 -3.67 -15.25 7.14
N ALA A 195 -4.79 -15.68 6.59
CA ALA A 195 -5.79 -14.78 6.07
C ALA A 195 -7.20 -15.33 6.27
N ASP A 196 -8.14 -14.46 6.63
CA ASP A 196 -9.55 -14.81 6.63
C ASP A 196 -10.07 -15.02 5.19
N PRO A 197 -11.14 -15.83 5.01
CA PRO A 197 -11.71 -16.10 3.69
C PRO A 197 -12.14 -14.85 2.92
N ASP A 198 -12.50 -13.78 3.62
CA ASP A 198 -12.95 -12.51 3.04
C ASP A 198 -11.78 -11.54 2.73
N SER A 199 -10.54 -11.94 3.06
CA SER A 199 -9.35 -11.14 2.80
C SER A 199 -8.88 -11.27 1.34
N ALA A 200 -8.28 -10.22 0.80
CA ALA A 200 -7.57 -10.27 -0.48
C ALA A 200 -6.41 -11.30 -0.49
N LEU A 201 -5.92 -11.70 0.68
CA LEU A 201 -4.88 -12.73 0.86
C LEU A 201 -5.44 -14.13 1.09
N ALA A 202 -6.75 -14.34 1.01
CA ALA A 202 -7.40 -15.64 1.28
C ALA A 202 -6.82 -16.81 0.45
N VAL A 203 -6.41 -16.52 -0.79
CA VAL A 203 -5.76 -17.52 -1.67
C VAL A 203 -4.42 -18.00 -1.12
N LEU A 204 -3.80 -17.23 -0.23
CA LEU A 204 -2.51 -17.52 0.42
C LEU A 204 -2.66 -17.93 1.89
N ASP A 205 -3.89 -18.24 2.33
CA ASP A 205 -4.11 -18.67 3.72
C ASP A 205 -3.33 -19.95 4.03
N GLU A 206 -2.70 -19.97 5.22
CA GLU A 206 -1.81 -21.03 5.68
C GLU A 206 -0.60 -21.32 4.74
N ASP A 207 -0.24 -20.37 3.86
CA ASP A 207 0.88 -20.54 2.94
C ASP A 207 2.22 -20.26 3.65
N LEU A 208 3.19 -21.13 3.42
CA LEU A 208 4.57 -20.99 3.88
C LEU A 208 5.51 -21.10 2.68
N ARG A 209 6.20 -20.01 2.38
CA ARG A 209 7.14 -19.94 1.25
C ARG A 209 8.55 -19.70 1.74
N MET A 210 9.50 -20.38 1.10
CA MET A 210 10.92 -20.16 1.29
C MET A 210 11.56 -19.85 -0.06
N GLY A 211 12.44 -18.85 -0.07
CA GLY A 211 13.17 -18.44 -1.27
C GLY A 211 14.64 -18.16 -0.94
N MET A 212 15.49 -18.42 -1.92
CA MET A 212 16.90 -18.04 -1.88
C MET A 212 17.30 -17.46 -3.24
N THR A 213 17.98 -16.33 -3.21
CA THR A 213 18.50 -15.64 -4.40
C THR A 213 20.00 -15.49 -4.24
N LEU A 214 20.73 -15.88 -5.28
CA LEU A 214 22.17 -15.65 -5.41
C LEU A 214 22.37 -14.54 -6.44
N THR A 215 23.04 -13.46 -6.03
CA THR A 215 23.35 -12.34 -6.91
C THR A 215 24.86 -12.29 -7.13
N TRP A 216 25.28 -12.32 -8.39
CA TRP A 216 26.66 -12.14 -8.78
C TRP A 216 26.79 -10.89 -9.66
N SER A 217 27.64 -9.96 -9.23
CA SER A 217 27.98 -8.72 -9.94
C SER A 217 29.39 -8.87 -10.54
N PHE A 218 29.58 -8.47 -11.79
CA PHE A 218 30.88 -8.54 -12.52
C PHE A 218 31.18 -7.21 -13.21
#